data_bd7f5f1f97132e718ee617ee01e03f88
#
_entry.id   bd7f5f1f97132e718ee617ee01e03f88
#
_cell.length_a   1.000
_cell.length_b   1.000
_cell.length_c   1.000
_cell.angle_alpha   90.00
_cell.angle_beta   90.00
_cell.angle_gamma   90.00
#
_symmetry.space_group_name_H-M   'P 1'
#
loop_
_entity.id
_entity.type
_entity.pdbx_description
1 polymer ?
#
loop_
_entity_poly.entity_id
_entity_poly.type
_entity_poly.pdbx_seq_one_letter_code
_entity_poly.pdbx_strand_id
1 'polypeptide(L)'
;AKKQIESGQWDLIVIDSAAYATKSLLSLIDIVDLLVLPTGFSVDDLRPTVTPVNGLRNKGHSTDKMAVVFAGVSESESEYRAALEYLQPCGVPVIPGAIPFLTSFSQAQDKGLALTESPFPGPRQKADDVVQGVIDRLTTLTQ
;
A
#
# COMPACT_ATOMS: atom_id res chain seq x y z
N ALA A 1 12.13 -14.66 -4.60
CA ALA A 1 10.74 -14.67 -4.14
C ALA A 1 10.08 -16.03 -4.41
N LYS A 2 9.94 -16.51 -5.68
CA LYS A 2 9.21 -17.73 -6.03
C LYS A 2 9.64 -18.98 -5.23
N LYS A 3 10.95 -19.27 -5.12
CA LYS A 3 11.47 -20.38 -4.33
C LYS A 3 11.12 -20.32 -2.84
N GLN A 4 11.00 -19.13 -2.27
CA GLN A 4 10.65 -18.95 -0.87
C GLN A 4 9.15 -19.12 -0.62
N ILE A 5 8.32 -18.67 -1.57
CA ILE A 5 6.87 -18.91 -1.54
C ILE A 5 6.60 -20.43 -1.61
N GLU A 6 7.26 -21.12 -2.54
CA GLU A 6 7.11 -22.57 -2.73
C GLU A 6 7.65 -23.42 -1.56
N SER A 7 8.52 -22.85 -0.71
CA SER A 7 9.09 -23.59 0.44
C SER A 7 8.10 -23.83 1.58
N GLY A 8 7.03 -23.04 1.69
CA GLY A 8 6.04 -23.14 2.77
C GLY A 8 6.62 -22.90 4.18
N GLN A 9 7.80 -22.27 4.27
CA GLN A 9 8.48 -22.03 5.56
C GLN A 9 8.04 -20.75 6.29
N TRP A 10 7.25 -19.89 5.62
CA TRP A 10 6.91 -18.56 6.08
C TRP A 10 5.41 -18.36 6.07
N ASP A 11 4.87 -17.82 7.15
CA ASP A 11 3.46 -17.44 7.26
C ASP A 11 3.15 -16.19 6.43
N LEU A 12 4.12 -15.29 6.28
CA LEU A 12 4.02 -14.05 5.51
C LEU A 12 5.34 -13.76 4.81
N ILE A 13 5.26 -13.38 3.53
CA ILE A 13 6.40 -12.91 2.75
C ILE A 13 6.06 -11.52 2.20
N VAL A 14 6.87 -10.53 2.56
CA VAL A 14 6.78 -9.17 2.02
C VAL A 14 7.84 -9.01 0.93
N ILE A 15 7.42 -8.61 -0.27
CA ILE A 15 8.31 -8.37 -1.40
C ILE A 15 8.39 -6.87 -1.62
N ASP A 16 9.53 -6.27 -1.27
CA ASP A 16 9.83 -4.89 -1.65
C ASP A 16 10.29 -4.85 -3.11
N SER A 17 9.62 -4.06 -3.93
CA SER A 17 9.89 -3.96 -5.36
C SER A 17 10.33 -2.55 -5.74
N ALA A 18 11.18 -2.44 -6.76
CA ALA A 18 11.54 -1.14 -7.32
C ALA A 18 10.29 -0.38 -7.79
N ALA A 19 10.21 0.89 -7.44
CA ALA A 19 9.10 1.76 -7.80
C ALA A 19 8.88 1.79 -9.33
N TYR A 20 7.60 1.79 -9.74
CA TYR A 20 7.13 2.07 -11.11
C TYR A 20 7.60 1.13 -12.24
N ALA A 21 8.22 0.02 -11.96
CA ALA A 21 8.59 -0.95 -13.00
C ALA A 21 7.36 -1.78 -13.42
N THR A 22 6.60 -1.31 -14.40
CA THR A 22 5.39 -1.98 -14.93
C THR A 22 5.62 -3.47 -15.27
N LYS A 23 6.82 -3.81 -15.76
CA LYS A 23 7.19 -5.20 -16.03
C LYS A 23 7.32 -6.03 -14.74
N SER A 24 7.85 -5.42 -13.68
CA SER A 24 7.97 -6.08 -12.37
C SER A 24 6.60 -6.32 -11.74
N LEU A 25 5.69 -5.35 -11.82
CA LEU A 25 4.32 -5.49 -11.30
C LEU A 25 3.56 -6.62 -12.00
N LEU A 26 3.70 -6.74 -13.33
CA LEU A 26 3.10 -7.82 -14.09
C LEU A 26 3.59 -9.22 -13.66
N SER A 27 4.87 -9.34 -13.31
CA SER A 27 5.43 -10.61 -12.83
C SER A 27 5.10 -10.89 -11.37
N LEU A 28 4.78 -9.86 -10.59
CA LEU A 28 4.42 -10.00 -9.18
C LEU A 28 2.94 -10.33 -8.98
N ILE A 29 2.04 -9.70 -9.74
CA ILE A 29 0.59 -9.85 -9.53
C ILE A 29 0.12 -11.32 -9.62
N ASP A 30 0.81 -12.14 -10.39
CA ASP A 30 0.49 -13.56 -10.56
C ASP A 30 0.94 -14.43 -9.37
N ILE A 31 1.87 -13.95 -8.56
CA ILE A 31 2.49 -14.74 -7.49
C ILE A 31 2.22 -14.20 -6.08
N VAL A 32 1.61 -13.01 -5.96
CA VAL A 32 1.25 -12.41 -4.68
C VAL A 32 -0.24 -12.58 -4.40
N ASP A 33 -0.60 -12.65 -3.13
CA ASP A 33 -1.99 -12.63 -2.69
C ASP A 33 -2.54 -11.21 -2.66
N LEU A 34 -1.69 -10.22 -2.32
CA LEU A 34 -2.04 -8.80 -2.29
C LEU A 34 -0.90 -7.95 -2.83
N LEU A 35 -1.19 -7.05 -3.76
CA LEU A 35 -0.32 -5.99 -4.24
C LEU A 35 -0.68 -4.68 -3.56
N VAL A 36 0.19 -4.18 -2.67
CA VAL A 36 0.01 -2.89 -2.01
C VAL A 36 0.68 -1.79 -2.81
N LEU A 37 -0.04 -0.70 -3.07
CA LEU A 37 0.39 0.43 -3.89
C LEU A 37 0.42 1.70 -3.03
N PRO A 38 1.57 2.07 -2.46
CA PRO A 38 1.69 3.31 -1.71
C PRO A 38 1.65 4.53 -2.65
N THR A 39 0.95 5.59 -2.22
CA THR A 39 0.84 6.84 -2.98
C THR A 39 0.61 8.04 -2.07
N GLY A 40 0.81 9.25 -2.58
CA GLY A 40 0.42 10.49 -1.94
C GLY A 40 -0.97 10.97 -2.36
N PHE A 41 -1.34 12.19 -1.94
CA PHE A 41 -2.63 12.80 -2.29
C PHE A 41 -2.58 13.61 -3.60
N SER A 42 -1.40 14.04 -4.02
CA SER A 42 -1.28 14.87 -5.21
C SER A 42 -1.57 14.09 -6.50
N VAL A 43 -2.03 14.78 -7.53
CA VAL A 43 -2.25 14.16 -8.85
C VAL A 43 -0.94 13.57 -9.41
N ASP A 44 0.20 14.18 -9.08
CA ASP A 44 1.51 13.70 -9.52
C ASP A 44 1.90 12.38 -8.83
N ASP A 45 1.41 12.12 -7.61
CA ASP A 45 1.57 10.85 -6.91
C ASP A 45 0.54 9.80 -7.39
N LEU A 46 -0.71 10.24 -7.58
CA LEU A 46 -1.83 9.37 -7.94
C LEU A 46 -1.72 8.82 -9.37
N ARG A 47 -1.28 9.64 -10.32
CA ARG A 47 -1.16 9.24 -11.73
C ARG A 47 -0.23 8.04 -11.95
N PRO A 48 0.98 8.00 -11.37
CA PRO A 48 1.86 6.82 -11.43
C PRO A 48 1.25 5.56 -10.81
N THR A 49 0.33 5.70 -9.86
CA THR A 49 -0.39 4.57 -9.24
C THR A 49 -1.53 4.07 -10.12
N VAL A 50 -2.33 4.98 -10.69
CA VAL A 50 -3.48 4.67 -11.55
C VAL A 50 -3.06 4.01 -12.87
N THR A 51 -1.96 4.47 -13.47
CA THR A 51 -1.49 3.98 -14.76
C THR A 51 -1.22 2.45 -14.75
N PRO A 52 -0.42 1.90 -13.83
CA PRO A 52 -0.21 0.46 -13.76
C PRO A 52 -1.47 -0.32 -13.35
N VAL A 53 -2.32 0.21 -12.48
CA VAL A 53 -3.61 -0.43 -12.12
C VAL A 53 -4.47 -0.63 -13.37
N ASN A 54 -4.64 0.42 -14.17
CA ASN A 54 -5.38 0.31 -15.43
C ASN A 54 -4.71 -0.65 -16.42
N GLY A 55 -3.39 -0.66 -16.48
CA GLY A 55 -2.61 -1.59 -17.30
C GLY A 55 -2.83 -3.05 -16.92
N LEU A 56 -2.86 -3.36 -15.62
CA LEU A 56 -3.14 -4.69 -15.09
C LEU A 56 -4.59 -5.09 -15.37
N ARG A 57 -5.55 -4.20 -15.09
CA ARG A 57 -6.98 -4.42 -15.35
C ARG A 57 -7.25 -4.71 -16.84
N ASN A 58 -6.62 -3.96 -17.75
CA ASN A 58 -6.76 -4.16 -19.19
C ASN A 58 -6.18 -5.51 -19.65
N LYS A 59 -5.31 -6.13 -18.87
CA LYS A 59 -4.78 -7.48 -19.10
C LYS A 59 -5.59 -8.58 -18.41
N GLY A 60 -6.71 -8.24 -17.78
CA GLY A 60 -7.62 -9.19 -17.14
C GLY A 60 -7.32 -9.50 -15.67
N HIS A 61 -6.36 -8.80 -15.04
CA HIS A 61 -6.14 -8.96 -13.60
C HIS A 61 -7.22 -8.24 -12.80
N SER A 62 -7.72 -8.90 -11.74
CA SER A 62 -8.68 -8.29 -10.82
C SER A 62 -8.04 -7.19 -9.97
N THR A 63 -8.73 -6.09 -9.81
CA THR A 63 -8.34 -5.04 -8.86
C THR A 63 -8.50 -5.49 -7.40
N ASP A 64 -9.22 -6.57 -7.14
CA ASP A 64 -9.39 -7.11 -5.77
C ASP A 64 -8.08 -7.54 -5.13
N LYS A 65 -7.11 -7.99 -5.94
CA LYS A 65 -5.74 -8.32 -5.48
C LYS A 65 -4.84 -7.10 -5.30
N MET A 66 -5.37 -5.90 -5.43
CA MET A 66 -4.62 -4.66 -5.27
C MET A 66 -5.23 -3.85 -4.12
N ALA A 67 -4.42 -3.06 -3.46
CA ALA A 67 -4.89 -2.07 -2.48
C ALA A 67 -4.01 -0.84 -2.50
N VAL A 68 -4.61 0.34 -2.50
CA VAL A 68 -3.89 1.61 -2.37
C VAL A 68 -3.76 1.96 -0.89
N VAL A 69 -2.58 2.43 -0.50
CA VAL A 69 -2.28 2.97 0.83
C VAL A 69 -1.77 4.39 0.67
N PHE A 70 -2.34 5.33 1.40
CA PHE A 70 -1.81 6.69 1.45
C PHE A 70 -0.67 6.78 2.46
N ALA A 71 0.52 7.18 2.00
CA ALA A 71 1.72 7.30 2.83
C ALA A 71 2.55 8.52 2.46
N GLY A 72 3.18 9.14 3.47
CA GLY A 72 3.96 10.37 3.29
C GLY A 72 3.10 11.58 2.92
N VAL A 73 1.89 11.66 3.44
CA VAL A 73 0.87 12.65 3.08
C VAL A 73 0.69 13.74 4.13
N SER A 74 -0.02 14.80 3.77
CA SER A 74 -0.50 15.81 4.72
C SER A 74 -1.63 15.24 5.62
N GLU A 75 -1.99 15.96 6.68
CA GLU A 75 -3.15 15.64 7.51
C GLU A 75 -4.42 16.36 7.03
N SER A 76 -4.49 16.73 5.75
CA SER A 76 -5.61 17.47 5.16
C SER A 76 -6.75 16.53 4.76
N GLU A 77 -7.88 16.65 5.42
CA GLU A 77 -9.09 15.89 5.11
C GLU A 77 -9.62 16.19 3.69
N SER A 78 -9.49 17.43 3.22
CA SER A 78 -9.92 17.81 1.86
C SER A 78 -9.06 17.15 0.77
N GLU A 79 -7.74 17.07 0.98
CA GLU A 79 -6.83 16.36 0.05
C GLU A 79 -7.08 14.85 0.06
N TYR A 80 -7.31 14.27 1.24
CA TYR A 80 -7.68 12.87 1.37
C TYR A 80 -8.94 12.53 0.57
N ARG A 81 -10.01 13.33 0.71
CA ARG A 81 -11.26 13.15 -0.06
C ARG A 81 -11.04 13.31 -1.55
N ALA A 82 -10.32 14.32 -1.98
CA ALA A 82 -10.01 14.53 -3.40
C ALA A 82 -9.23 13.35 -3.99
N ALA A 83 -8.28 12.79 -3.24
CA ALA A 83 -7.53 11.60 -3.65
C ALA A 83 -8.43 10.36 -3.77
N LEU A 84 -9.38 10.15 -2.83
CA LEU A 84 -10.36 9.07 -2.94
C LEU A 84 -11.25 9.21 -4.18
N GLU A 85 -11.75 10.42 -4.45
CA GLU A 85 -12.54 10.71 -5.66
C GLU A 85 -11.75 10.45 -6.93
N TYR A 86 -10.46 10.81 -6.97
CA TYR A 86 -9.58 10.56 -8.11
C TYR A 86 -9.38 9.05 -8.36
N LEU A 87 -9.30 8.23 -7.32
CA LEU A 87 -9.10 6.78 -7.42
C LEU A 87 -10.39 6.01 -7.74
N GLN A 88 -11.56 6.57 -7.43
CA GLN A 88 -12.85 5.90 -7.59
C GLN A 88 -13.07 5.24 -8.96
N PRO A 89 -12.76 5.90 -10.11
CA PRO A 89 -12.97 5.30 -11.43
C PRO A 89 -12.08 4.09 -11.72
N CYS A 90 -10.99 3.91 -10.98
CA CYS A 90 -10.08 2.78 -11.14
C CYS A 90 -10.63 1.50 -10.54
N GLY A 91 -11.58 1.59 -9.60
CA GLY A 91 -12.17 0.46 -8.91
C GLY A 91 -11.15 -0.32 -8.06
N VAL A 92 -10.03 0.31 -7.69
CA VAL A 92 -9.03 -0.30 -6.81
C VAL A 92 -9.41 -0.03 -5.35
N PRO A 93 -9.40 -1.04 -4.48
CA PRO A 93 -9.62 -0.85 -3.05
C PRO A 93 -8.57 0.10 -2.44
N VAL A 94 -9.03 1.00 -1.57
CA VAL A 94 -8.18 1.89 -0.79
C VAL A 94 -8.26 1.48 0.68
N ILE A 95 -7.11 1.27 1.30
CA ILE A 95 -7.06 1.00 2.74
C ILE A 95 -7.45 2.28 3.50
N PRO A 96 -8.40 2.20 4.44
CA PRO A 96 -8.82 3.36 5.23
C PRO A 96 -7.67 3.99 6.02
N GLY A 97 -7.68 5.31 6.14
CA GLY A 97 -6.65 6.06 6.85
C GLY A 97 -5.46 6.41 5.95
N ALA A 98 -4.45 7.00 6.58
CA ALA A 98 -3.24 7.43 5.91
C ALA A 98 -2.07 7.52 6.89
N ILE A 99 -0.86 7.30 6.42
CA ILE A 99 0.38 7.52 7.16
C ILE A 99 0.88 8.93 6.81
N PRO A 100 0.74 9.92 7.70
CA PRO A 100 1.15 11.28 7.41
C PRO A 100 2.69 11.43 7.44
N PHE A 101 3.18 12.48 6.80
CA PHE A 101 4.57 12.86 6.90
C PHE A 101 4.82 13.55 8.25
N LEU A 102 5.37 12.82 9.22
CA LEU A 102 5.63 13.31 10.57
C LEU A 102 7.09 13.12 10.96
N THR A 103 7.68 14.12 11.61
CA THR A 103 9.04 14.05 12.14
C THR A 103 9.23 12.88 13.12
N SER A 104 8.19 12.54 13.88
CA SER A 104 8.21 11.39 14.79
C SER A 104 8.42 10.05 14.07
N PHE A 105 7.95 9.90 12.84
CA PHE A 105 8.19 8.72 12.03
C PHE A 105 9.63 8.68 11.51
N SER A 106 10.16 9.80 11.03
CA SER A 106 11.58 9.87 10.64
C SER A 106 12.49 9.54 11.82
N GLN A 107 12.20 10.06 13.02
CA GLN A 107 12.97 9.76 14.23
C GLN A 107 12.87 8.28 14.65
N ALA A 108 11.75 7.62 14.44
CA ALA A 108 11.61 6.19 14.68
C ALA A 108 12.47 5.37 13.70
N GLN A 109 12.40 5.70 12.41
CA GLN A 109 13.20 5.06 11.37
C GLN A 109 14.70 5.25 11.57
N ASP A 110 15.16 6.44 11.99
CA ASP A 110 16.56 6.71 12.32
C ASP A 110 17.10 5.81 13.46
N LYS A 111 16.19 5.31 14.31
CA LYS A 111 16.48 4.35 15.38
C LYS A 111 16.29 2.88 14.97
N GLY A 112 15.97 2.62 13.72
CA GLY A 112 15.68 1.28 13.22
C GLY A 112 14.35 0.70 13.69
N LEU A 113 13.42 1.57 14.14
CA LEU A 113 12.08 1.17 14.57
C LEU A 113 11.09 1.25 13.41
N ALA A 114 10.10 0.37 13.43
CA ALA A 114 8.93 0.48 12.55
C ALA A 114 8.05 1.68 12.96
N LEU A 115 7.19 2.16 12.06
CA LEU A 115 6.27 3.27 12.35
C LEU A 115 5.27 2.90 13.47
N THR A 116 4.89 1.63 13.54
CA THR A 116 4.04 1.04 14.59
C THR A 116 4.73 0.95 15.95
N GLU A 117 6.05 1.15 16.00
CA GLU A 117 6.86 1.20 17.23
C GLU A 117 7.20 2.65 17.65
N SER A 118 6.59 3.64 17.00
CA SER A 118 6.79 5.04 17.36
C SER A 118 6.46 5.27 18.85
N PRO A 119 7.31 5.99 19.60
CA PRO A 119 7.05 6.29 21.00
C PRO A 119 5.86 7.24 21.23
N PHE A 120 5.37 7.87 20.16
CA PHE A 120 4.26 8.81 20.22
C PHE A 120 2.94 8.10 19.91
N PRO A 121 1.96 8.07 20.87
CA PRO A 121 0.74 7.27 20.70
C PRO A 121 -0.10 7.65 19.47
N GLY A 122 -0.28 8.94 19.20
CA GLY A 122 -1.08 9.40 18.05
C GLY A 122 -0.52 8.96 16.69
N PRO A 123 0.75 9.26 16.38
CA PRO A 123 1.41 8.73 15.18
C PRO A 123 1.39 7.21 15.09
N ARG A 124 1.70 6.51 16.18
CA ARG A 124 1.67 5.04 16.24
C ARG A 124 0.30 4.49 15.86
N GLN A 125 -0.78 5.03 16.43
CA GLN A 125 -2.14 4.59 16.13
C GLN A 125 -2.48 4.73 14.64
N LYS A 126 -2.08 5.83 14.00
CA LYS A 126 -2.29 6.02 12.55
C LYS A 126 -1.56 4.94 11.72
N ALA A 127 -0.35 4.58 12.12
CA ALA A 127 0.40 3.51 11.45
C ALA A 127 -0.25 2.14 11.70
N ASP A 128 -0.65 1.85 12.95
CA ASP A 128 -1.33 0.62 13.33
C ASP A 128 -2.63 0.42 12.55
N ASP A 129 -3.45 1.47 12.43
CA ASP A 129 -4.74 1.41 11.70
C ASP A 129 -4.53 1.05 10.23
N VAL A 130 -3.56 1.66 9.56
CA VAL A 130 -3.26 1.38 8.16
C VAL A 130 -2.68 -0.03 7.99
N VAL A 131 -1.74 -0.44 8.83
CA VAL A 131 -1.16 -1.79 8.79
C VAL A 131 -2.23 -2.85 9.04
N GLN A 132 -3.11 -2.63 10.03
CA GLN A 132 -4.22 -3.54 10.30
C GLN A 132 -5.16 -3.65 9.09
N GLY A 133 -5.47 -2.52 8.45
CA GLY A 133 -6.29 -2.52 7.23
C GLY A 133 -5.67 -3.34 6.08
N VAL A 134 -4.35 -3.32 5.93
CA VAL A 134 -3.64 -4.16 4.96
C VAL A 134 -3.74 -5.64 5.33
N ILE A 135 -3.55 -5.98 6.60
CA ILE A 135 -3.66 -7.36 7.11
C ILE A 135 -5.09 -7.88 6.93
N ASP A 136 -6.09 -7.10 7.27
CA ASP A 136 -7.50 -7.47 7.12
C ASP A 136 -7.85 -7.74 5.65
N ARG A 137 -7.35 -6.89 4.75
CA ARG A 137 -7.51 -7.07 3.31
C ARG A 137 -6.86 -8.37 2.83
N LEU A 138 -5.62 -8.63 3.22
CA LEU A 138 -4.90 -9.86 2.88
C LEU A 138 -5.66 -11.09 3.40
N THR A 139 -6.08 -11.05 4.65
CA THR A 139 -6.85 -12.14 5.28
C THR A 139 -8.14 -12.45 4.51
N THR A 140 -8.86 -11.41 4.06
CA THR A 140 -10.08 -11.57 3.26
C THR A 140 -9.83 -12.25 1.91
N LEU A 141 -8.64 -12.07 1.33
CA LEU A 141 -8.27 -12.65 0.04
C LEU A 141 -7.74 -14.09 0.14
N THR A 142 -7.29 -14.52 1.32
CA THR A 142 -6.65 -15.81 1.54
C THR A 142 -7.54 -16.83 2.28
N GLN A 143 -8.74 -16.42 2.70
CA GLN A 143 -9.78 -17.31 3.24
C GLN A 143 -10.62 -17.91 2.12
#